data_1b1b1dc98954d87d743e4bc9f0b3857b
#
_entry.id   1b1b1dc98954d87d743e4bc9f0b3857b
#
_cell.length_a   1.000
_cell.length_b   1.000
_cell.length_c   1.000
_cell.angle_alpha   90.00
_cell.angle_beta   90.00
_cell.angle_gamma   90.00
#
_symmetry.space_group_name_H-M   'P 1'
#
loop_
_entity.id
_entity.type
_entity.pdbx_description
1 polymer ?
#
loop_
_entity_poly.entity_id
_entity_poly.type
_entity_poly.pdbx_seq_one_letter_code
_entity_poly.pdbx_strand_id
1 'polypeptide(L)'
;HDQSSAASDVYKRQLYTKYEAEGKGRKTMKAQDLWFKILESQVETGTPYMLYKDAANGKSNQQNLGTIRSSNLCTEIIEYTSPDEVAVCNLASIAVPKFVKEDRTFDHDKLFEVTYRVTRNLNRVIDRNYYPIPEARNSNMRHRPIGLGVQGLADAFILMRFPFDSDEARQLNKDVFE
;
A
#
# COMPACT_ATOMS: atom_id res chain seq x y z
N HIS A 1 5.47 9.19 21.34
CA HIS A 1 5.24 8.02 20.47
C HIS A 1 6.44 7.67 19.60
N ASP A 2 7.28 8.63 19.19
CA ASP A 2 8.54 8.37 18.47
C ASP A 2 9.56 7.57 19.33
N GLN A 3 9.48 7.69 20.63
CA GLN A 3 10.42 7.03 21.53
C GLN A 3 10.25 5.48 21.59
N SER A 4 9.06 4.93 21.35
CA SER A 4 8.85 3.49 21.43
C SER A 4 9.34 2.74 20.20
N SER A 5 9.24 3.31 19.00
CA SER A 5 9.76 2.69 17.77
C SER A 5 11.29 2.80 17.71
N ALA A 6 11.85 3.97 18.06
CA ALA A 6 13.28 4.16 18.16
C ALA A 6 13.91 3.27 19.25
N ALA A 7 13.27 3.14 20.41
CA ALA A 7 13.71 2.25 21.48
C ALA A 7 13.69 0.76 21.03
N SER A 8 12.67 0.33 20.29
CA SER A 8 12.61 -1.02 19.71
C SER A 8 13.74 -1.29 18.73
N ASP A 9 14.08 -0.31 17.88
CA ASP A 9 15.15 -0.47 16.88
C ASP A 9 16.55 -0.41 17.53
N VAL A 10 16.73 0.43 18.56
CA VAL A 10 17.95 0.45 19.38
C VAL A 10 18.15 -0.89 20.09
N TYR A 11 17.11 -1.42 20.73
CA TYR A 11 17.15 -2.73 21.39
C TYR A 11 17.52 -3.86 20.43
N LYS A 12 16.91 -3.90 19.25
CA LYS A 12 17.22 -4.90 18.21
C LYS A 12 18.66 -4.79 17.74
N ARG A 13 19.16 -3.58 17.55
CA ARG A 13 20.55 -3.34 17.14
C ARG A 13 21.51 -3.80 18.24
N GLN A 14 21.24 -3.48 19.50
CA GLN A 14 22.04 -3.94 20.64
C GLN A 14 22.06 -5.46 20.74
N LEU A 15 20.91 -6.12 20.59
CA LEU A 15 20.80 -7.57 20.62
C LEU A 15 21.56 -8.24 19.46
N TYR A 16 21.46 -7.67 18.27
CA TYR A 16 22.19 -8.12 17.09
C TYR A 16 23.71 -8.05 17.31
N THR A 17 24.21 -6.88 17.72
CA THR A 17 25.63 -6.66 18.02
C THR A 17 26.14 -7.60 19.11
N LYS A 18 25.34 -7.80 20.16
CA LYS A 18 25.66 -8.78 21.21
C LYS A 18 25.83 -10.19 20.66
N TYR A 19 24.89 -10.66 19.84
CA TYR A 19 24.96 -12.00 19.25
C TYR A 19 26.11 -12.17 18.27
N GLU A 20 26.48 -11.13 17.52
CA GLU A 20 27.70 -11.14 16.72
C GLU A 20 28.95 -11.32 17.57
N ALA A 21 29.09 -10.53 18.66
CA ALA A 21 30.21 -10.61 19.56
C ALA A 21 30.31 -11.97 20.28
N GLU A 22 29.17 -12.61 20.57
CA GLU A 22 29.08 -13.94 21.19
C GLU A 22 29.23 -15.09 20.17
N GLY A 23 29.42 -14.81 18.88
CA GLY A 23 29.55 -15.84 17.82
C GLY A 23 28.31 -16.68 17.59
N LYS A 24 27.11 -16.17 17.93
CA LYS A 24 25.83 -16.88 17.80
C LYS A 24 25.23 -16.84 16.39
N GLY A 25 25.92 -16.22 15.44
CA GLY A 25 25.50 -16.22 14.03
C GLY A 25 25.62 -17.60 13.40
N ARG A 26 24.58 -18.06 12.71
CA ARG A 26 24.62 -19.34 11.97
C ARG A 26 25.51 -19.27 10.73
N LYS A 27 25.61 -18.08 10.14
CA LYS A 27 26.40 -17.81 8.95
C LYS A 27 26.81 -16.35 8.93
N THR A 28 28.04 -16.09 8.56
CA THR A 28 28.55 -14.73 8.32
C THR A 28 28.78 -14.53 6.83
N MET A 29 28.35 -13.40 6.31
CA MET A 29 28.58 -13.00 4.92
C MET A 29 28.77 -11.48 4.85
N LYS A 30 29.40 -11.00 3.80
CA LYS A 30 29.50 -9.56 3.56
C LYS A 30 28.09 -9.03 3.20
N ALA A 31 27.71 -7.91 3.81
CA ALA A 31 26.41 -7.25 3.52
C ALA A 31 26.28 -6.89 2.02
N GLN A 32 27.39 -6.51 1.38
CA GLN A 32 27.43 -6.20 -0.05
C GLN A 32 27.11 -7.43 -0.93
N ASP A 33 27.60 -8.61 -0.56
CA ASP A 33 27.31 -9.85 -1.31
C ASP A 33 25.80 -10.19 -1.22
N LEU A 34 25.20 -10.01 -0.04
CA LEU A 34 23.77 -10.17 0.12
C LEU A 34 22.99 -9.15 -0.72
N TRP A 35 23.44 -7.90 -0.73
CA TRP A 35 22.80 -6.84 -1.52
C TRP A 35 22.83 -7.16 -3.02
N PHE A 36 23.97 -7.57 -3.54
CA PHE A 36 24.07 -7.97 -4.95
C PHE A 36 23.18 -9.17 -5.29
N LYS A 37 23.05 -10.14 -4.39
CA LYS A 37 22.14 -11.27 -4.59
C LYS A 37 20.66 -10.85 -4.63
N ILE A 38 20.28 -9.87 -3.82
CA ILE A 38 18.93 -9.27 -3.86
C ILE A 38 18.71 -8.60 -5.22
N LEU A 39 19.64 -7.76 -5.67
CA LEU A 39 19.54 -7.06 -6.96
C LEU A 39 19.50 -8.03 -8.15
N GLU A 40 20.35 -9.06 -8.15
CA GLU A 40 20.35 -10.12 -9.16
C GLU A 40 18.97 -10.80 -9.25
N SER A 41 18.42 -11.19 -8.10
CA SER A 41 17.08 -11.79 -8.04
C SER A 41 15.98 -10.84 -8.56
N GLN A 42 16.07 -9.57 -8.24
CA GLN A 42 15.09 -8.56 -8.73
C GLN A 42 15.17 -8.37 -10.25
N VAL A 43 16.36 -8.39 -10.81
CA VAL A 43 16.54 -8.29 -12.28
C VAL A 43 15.99 -9.54 -12.98
N GLU A 44 16.23 -10.73 -12.43
CA GLU A 44 15.83 -12.00 -13.03
C GLU A 44 14.33 -12.30 -12.84
N THR A 45 13.76 -11.96 -11.68
CA THR A 45 12.41 -12.43 -11.28
C THR A 45 11.44 -11.32 -10.89
N GLY A 46 11.90 -10.08 -10.71
CA GLY A 46 11.10 -8.96 -10.16
C GLY A 46 10.91 -9.03 -8.64
N THR A 47 11.50 -10.00 -7.96
CA THR A 47 11.38 -10.20 -6.50
C THR A 47 12.76 -10.42 -5.85
N PRO A 48 12.89 -10.19 -4.51
CA PRO A 48 11.91 -9.68 -3.55
C PRO A 48 11.61 -8.19 -3.74
N TYR A 49 10.41 -7.77 -3.34
CA TYR A 49 10.11 -6.35 -3.23
C TYR A 49 10.87 -5.74 -2.04
N MET A 50 11.31 -4.50 -2.21
CA MET A 50 12.03 -3.76 -1.19
C MET A 50 11.21 -2.56 -0.75
N LEU A 51 10.79 -2.56 0.53
CA LEU A 51 10.01 -1.47 1.12
C LEU A 51 10.85 -0.73 2.15
N TYR A 52 10.74 0.59 2.13
CA TYR A 52 11.41 1.48 3.08
C TYR A 52 10.51 1.69 4.30
N LYS A 53 10.73 0.86 5.33
CA LYS A 53 9.89 0.84 6.55
C LYS A 53 9.75 2.21 7.20
N ASP A 54 10.83 2.95 7.33
CA ASP A 54 10.81 4.23 8.03
C ASP A 54 10.09 5.31 7.22
N ALA A 55 10.28 5.33 5.90
CA ALA A 55 9.54 6.22 5.00
C ALA A 55 8.03 5.90 5.00
N ALA A 56 7.67 4.61 4.97
CA ALA A 56 6.28 4.18 5.05
C ALA A 56 5.62 4.61 6.37
N ASN A 57 6.30 4.41 7.50
CA ASN A 57 5.81 4.83 8.81
C ASN A 57 5.73 6.36 8.94
N GLY A 58 6.68 7.09 8.35
CA GLY A 58 6.70 8.55 8.35
C GLY A 58 5.53 9.19 7.60
N LYS A 59 4.93 8.47 6.63
CA LYS A 59 3.79 8.94 5.82
C LYS A 59 2.45 8.29 6.16
N SER A 60 2.45 7.22 6.97
CA SER A 60 1.23 6.51 7.30
C SER A 60 0.25 7.39 8.09
N ASN A 61 -1.03 7.31 7.76
CA ASN A 61 -2.11 7.89 8.55
C ASN A 61 -2.48 7.07 9.80
N GLN A 62 -1.80 5.93 10.03
CA GLN A 62 -1.96 5.06 11.20
C GLN A 62 -0.80 5.16 12.20
N GLN A 63 0.03 6.19 12.14
CA GLN A 63 1.17 6.42 13.05
C GLN A 63 0.76 6.43 14.53
N ASN A 64 -0.46 6.88 14.82
CA ASN A 64 -1.02 6.93 16.17
C ASN A 64 -1.32 5.54 16.76
N LEU A 65 -1.36 4.50 15.96
CA LEU A 65 -1.62 3.12 16.42
C LEU A 65 -0.33 2.39 16.79
N GLY A 66 0.74 2.62 16.05
CA GLY A 66 2.03 1.99 16.24
C GLY A 66 2.85 1.87 14.96
N THR A 67 3.92 1.10 15.02
CA THR A 67 4.84 0.91 13.89
C THR A 67 4.32 -0.16 12.94
N ILE A 68 4.18 0.20 11.66
CA ILE A 68 3.89 -0.74 10.57
C ILE A 68 5.17 -1.53 10.26
N ARG A 69 5.09 -2.85 10.27
CA ARG A 69 6.24 -3.76 10.16
C ARG A 69 6.24 -4.62 8.91
N SER A 70 5.11 -4.71 8.24
CA SER A 70 4.90 -5.59 7.10
C SER A 70 3.92 -4.98 6.11
N SER A 71 3.89 -5.55 4.93
CA SER A 71 2.94 -5.26 3.86
C SER A 71 2.41 -6.58 3.29
N ASN A 72 1.45 -6.53 2.39
CA ASN A 72 0.98 -7.69 1.66
C ASN A 72 1.93 -8.06 0.51
N LEU A 73 1.62 -9.14 -0.23
CA LEU A 73 2.44 -9.64 -1.34
C LEU A 73 2.67 -8.59 -2.43
N CYS A 74 1.64 -7.84 -2.83
CA CYS A 74 1.73 -6.84 -3.89
C CYS A 74 2.23 -5.47 -3.40
N THR A 75 2.45 -5.31 -2.10
CA THR A 75 3.00 -4.11 -1.42
C THR A 75 2.12 -2.86 -1.43
N GLU A 76 0.89 -2.94 -1.94
CA GLU A 76 -0.07 -1.82 -1.94
C GLU A 76 -0.67 -1.53 -0.57
N ILE A 77 -0.62 -2.48 0.38
CA ILE A 77 -1.22 -2.33 1.70
C ILE A 77 -0.14 -2.01 2.73
N ILE A 78 -0.24 -0.83 3.30
CA ILE A 78 0.63 -0.34 4.37
C ILE A 78 -0.25 -0.01 5.58
N GLU A 79 -0.63 -1.05 6.33
CA GLU A 79 -1.54 -0.95 7.46
C GLU A 79 -0.93 -1.53 8.74
N TYR A 80 -1.42 -1.05 9.88
CA TYR A 80 -0.98 -1.50 11.19
C TYR A 80 -1.46 -2.93 11.49
N THR A 81 -0.56 -3.75 12.01
CA THR A 81 -0.81 -5.11 12.50
C THR A 81 -0.15 -5.30 13.86
N SER A 82 -0.87 -5.92 14.77
CA SER A 82 -0.43 -6.28 16.12
C SER A 82 -0.87 -7.70 16.47
N PRO A 83 -0.51 -8.24 17.66
CA PRO A 83 -1.04 -9.54 18.10
C PRO A 83 -2.57 -9.62 18.13
N ASP A 84 -3.26 -8.49 18.38
CA ASP A 84 -4.71 -8.43 18.52
C ASP A 84 -5.42 -7.90 17.27
N GLU A 85 -4.69 -7.41 16.28
CA GLU A 85 -5.20 -6.81 15.06
C GLU A 85 -4.40 -7.24 13.84
N VAL A 86 -5.01 -7.99 12.95
CA VAL A 86 -4.44 -8.35 11.65
C VAL A 86 -5.09 -7.51 10.56
N ALA A 87 -4.29 -6.71 9.86
CA ALA A 87 -4.79 -5.83 8.80
C ALA A 87 -5.47 -6.63 7.69
N VAL A 88 -6.62 -6.12 7.23
CA VAL A 88 -7.40 -6.68 6.12
C VAL A 88 -7.72 -5.57 5.14
N CYS A 89 -7.46 -5.80 3.88
CA CYS A 89 -7.75 -4.84 2.83
C CYS A 89 -9.05 -5.16 2.11
N ASN A 90 -9.87 -4.13 1.88
CA ASN A 90 -11.12 -4.19 1.12
C ASN A 90 -10.95 -3.37 -0.15
N LEU A 91 -10.80 -4.04 -1.30
CA LEU A 91 -10.34 -3.44 -2.55
C LEU A 91 -11.44 -3.35 -3.60
N ALA A 92 -11.40 -2.27 -4.37
CA ALA A 92 -12.09 -2.15 -5.65
C ALA A 92 -11.27 -1.27 -6.60
N SER A 93 -11.58 -1.33 -7.88
CA SER A 93 -11.02 -0.42 -8.88
C SER A 93 -12.08 0.04 -9.88
N ILE A 94 -11.94 1.26 -10.37
CA ILE A 94 -12.86 1.92 -11.30
C ILE A 94 -12.20 2.02 -12.68
N ALA A 95 -12.92 1.59 -13.71
CA ALA A 95 -12.46 1.69 -15.10
C ALA A 95 -12.69 3.12 -15.62
N VAL A 96 -11.67 3.96 -15.55
CA VAL A 96 -11.72 5.38 -15.90
C VAL A 96 -12.16 5.66 -17.35
N PRO A 97 -11.82 4.83 -18.36
CA PRO A 97 -12.25 5.05 -19.73
C PRO A 97 -13.77 5.09 -19.93
N LYS A 98 -14.53 4.50 -18.99
CA LYS A 98 -16.01 4.48 -19.06
C LYS A 98 -16.67 5.84 -18.79
N PHE A 99 -15.88 6.82 -18.36
CA PHE A 99 -16.32 8.19 -18.10
C PHE A 99 -15.90 9.17 -19.21
N VAL A 100 -15.21 8.69 -20.24
CA VAL A 100 -14.92 9.50 -21.43
C VAL A 100 -16.14 9.44 -22.34
N LYS A 101 -16.69 10.62 -22.66
CA LYS A 101 -17.85 10.79 -23.53
C LYS A 101 -17.46 10.74 -25.02
N GLU A 102 -18.44 10.61 -25.90
CA GLU A 102 -18.23 10.58 -27.36
C GLU A 102 -17.58 11.88 -27.89
N ASP A 103 -17.88 13.02 -27.25
CA ASP A 103 -17.27 14.32 -27.54
C ASP A 103 -15.85 14.49 -26.97
N ARG A 104 -15.29 13.43 -26.37
CA ARG A 104 -13.97 13.38 -25.73
C ARG A 104 -13.84 14.24 -24.46
N THR A 105 -14.94 14.65 -23.86
CA THR A 105 -14.93 15.25 -22.53
C THR A 105 -15.03 14.15 -21.47
N PHE A 106 -14.63 14.49 -20.24
CA PHE A 106 -14.68 13.54 -19.11
C PHE A 106 -15.90 13.83 -18.22
N ASP A 107 -16.59 12.77 -17.80
CA ASP A 107 -17.79 12.85 -16.97
C ASP A 107 -17.42 12.75 -15.48
N HIS A 108 -17.00 13.85 -14.88
CA HIS A 108 -16.64 13.94 -13.47
C HIS A 108 -17.81 13.64 -12.54
N ASP A 109 -19.02 14.11 -12.88
CA ASP A 109 -20.23 13.88 -12.07
C ASP A 109 -20.55 12.39 -11.98
N LYS A 110 -20.43 11.68 -13.08
CA LYS A 110 -20.63 10.25 -13.13
C LYS A 110 -19.55 9.47 -12.38
N LEU A 111 -18.30 9.91 -12.48
CA LEU A 111 -17.20 9.34 -11.69
C LEU A 111 -17.47 9.50 -10.19
N PHE A 112 -17.86 10.69 -9.76
CA PHE A 112 -18.23 10.95 -8.36
C PHE A 112 -19.35 10.04 -7.87
N GLU A 113 -20.45 9.92 -8.63
CA GLU A 113 -21.59 9.05 -8.29
C GLU A 113 -21.15 7.60 -8.12
N VAL A 114 -20.37 7.08 -9.06
CA VAL A 114 -19.89 5.68 -9.03
C VAL A 114 -18.94 5.48 -7.87
N THR A 115 -17.98 6.38 -7.65
CA THR A 115 -17.03 6.34 -6.53
C THR A 115 -17.76 6.33 -5.18
N TYR A 116 -18.75 7.19 -5.02
CA TYR A 116 -19.59 7.23 -3.82
C TYR A 116 -20.30 5.89 -3.57
N ARG A 117 -20.88 5.30 -4.60
CA ARG A 117 -21.59 4.00 -4.50
C ARG A 117 -20.63 2.86 -4.17
N VAL A 118 -19.46 2.82 -4.83
CA VAL A 118 -18.44 1.79 -4.59
C VAL A 118 -17.89 1.87 -3.18
N THR A 119 -17.60 3.08 -2.69
CA THR A 119 -17.14 3.31 -1.31
C THR A 119 -18.17 2.79 -0.29
N ARG A 120 -19.47 3.09 -0.50
CA ARG A 120 -20.54 2.55 0.35
C ARG A 120 -20.64 1.02 0.27
N ASN A 121 -20.42 0.45 -0.90
CA ASN A 121 -20.45 -1.00 -1.06
C ASN A 121 -19.29 -1.67 -0.33
N LEU A 122 -18.07 -1.14 -0.45
CA LEU A 122 -16.91 -1.64 0.29
C LEU A 122 -17.12 -1.54 1.83
N ASN A 123 -17.72 -0.44 2.29
CA ASN A 123 -18.06 -0.31 3.69
C ASN A 123 -19.05 -1.40 4.17
N ARG A 124 -20.01 -1.80 3.32
CA ARG A 124 -20.93 -2.93 3.61
C ARG A 124 -20.24 -4.29 3.51
N VAL A 125 -19.24 -4.43 2.63
CA VAL A 125 -18.43 -5.66 2.55
C VAL A 125 -17.75 -5.93 3.88
N ILE A 126 -17.19 -4.90 4.52
CA ILE A 126 -16.57 -5.02 5.86
C ILE A 126 -17.54 -5.64 6.86
N ASP A 127 -18.80 -5.23 6.87
CA ASP A 127 -19.81 -5.73 7.81
C ASP A 127 -20.24 -7.18 7.53
N ARG A 128 -20.14 -7.63 6.28
CA ARG A 128 -20.66 -8.92 5.83
C ARG A 128 -19.61 -9.96 5.49
N ASN A 129 -18.34 -9.56 5.47
CA ASN A 129 -17.25 -10.43 5.10
C ASN A 129 -17.08 -11.56 6.13
N TYR A 130 -16.60 -12.70 5.64
CA TYR A 130 -16.13 -13.77 6.52
C TYR A 130 -14.70 -13.49 6.97
N TYR A 131 -14.48 -13.55 8.27
CA TYR A 131 -13.17 -13.36 8.89
C TYR A 131 -12.67 -14.68 9.45
N PRO A 132 -11.54 -15.22 8.94
CA PRO A 132 -11.04 -16.53 9.36
C PRO A 132 -10.50 -16.53 10.79
N ILE A 133 -10.09 -15.36 11.31
CA ILE A 133 -9.57 -15.18 12.66
C ILE A 133 -10.18 -13.94 13.33
N PRO A 134 -10.37 -13.95 14.66
CA PRO A 134 -10.93 -12.80 15.39
C PRO A 134 -10.14 -11.51 15.23
N GLU A 135 -8.81 -11.59 15.18
CA GLU A 135 -7.90 -10.43 15.04
C GLU A 135 -8.10 -9.69 13.71
N ALA A 136 -8.38 -10.43 12.63
CA ALA A 136 -8.71 -9.84 11.33
C ALA A 136 -10.05 -9.09 11.39
N ARG A 137 -11.05 -9.69 12.02
CA ARG A 137 -12.35 -9.02 12.24
C ARG A 137 -12.19 -7.78 13.11
N ASN A 138 -11.42 -7.87 14.20
CA ASN A 138 -11.17 -6.76 15.11
C ASN A 138 -10.56 -5.55 14.37
N SER A 139 -9.49 -5.79 13.60
CA SER A 139 -8.83 -4.77 12.80
C SER A 139 -9.79 -4.16 11.77
N ASN A 140 -10.46 -4.98 10.98
CA ASN A 140 -11.29 -4.51 9.87
C ASN A 140 -12.53 -3.74 10.35
N MET A 141 -13.19 -4.19 11.41
CA MET A 141 -14.34 -3.50 12.00
C MET A 141 -13.94 -2.19 12.68
N ARG A 142 -12.75 -2.14 13.29
CA ARG A 142 -12.25 -0.96 14.00
C ARG A 142 -11.78 0.13 13.05
N HIS A 143 -11.00 -0.22 12.03
CA HIS A 143 -10.34 0.75 11.15
C HIS A 143 -11.08 0.96 9.83
N ARG A 144 -11.88 -0.01 9.39
CA ARG A 144 -12.66 0.02 8.14
C ARG A 144 -11.84 0.45 6.92
N PRO A 145 -10.68 -0.19 6.66
CA PRO A 145 -9.78 0.23 5.59
C PRO A 145 -10.37 -0.12 4.22
N ILE A 146 -10.30 0.84 3.31
CA ILE A 146 -10.77 0.72 1.94
C ILE A 146 -9.66 1.14 0.99
N GLY A 147 -9.36 0.30 0.00
CA GLY A 147 -8.51 0.64 -1.13
C GLY A 147 -9.34 0.78 -2.39
N LEU A 148 -9.49 1.99 -2.89
CA LEU A 148 -10.21 2.27 -4.13
C LEU A 148 -9.25 2.86 -5.16
N GLY A 149 -8.90 2.06 -6.16
CA GLY A 149 -8.00 2.44 -7.24
C GLY A 149 -8.73 2.69 -8.55
N VAL A 150 -7.94 2.98 -9.57
CA VAL A 150 -8.41 3.15 -10.95
C VAL A 150 -7.66 2.22 -11.89
N GLN A 151 -8.26 1.92 -13.03
CA GLN A 151 -7.63 1.21 -14.14
C GLN A 151 -7.98 1.90 -15.45
N GLY A 152 -7.07 1.82 -16.42
CA GLY A 152 -7.28 2.40 -17.75
C GLY A 152 -7.11 3.92 -17.83
N LEU A 153 -6.31 4.53 -16.96
CA LEU A 153 -6.04 5.98 -17.03
C LEU A 153 -5.36 6.35 -18.36
N ALA A 154 -4.40 5.55 -18.81
CA ALA A 154 -3.76 5.73 -20.11
C ALA A 154 -4.75 5.57 -21.26
N ASP A 155 -5.68 4.63 -21.18
CA ASP A 155 -6.74 4.45 -22.17
C ASP A 155 -7.67 5.67 -22.23
N ALA A 156 -7.99 6.27 -21.06
CA ALA A 156 -8.76 7.52 -21.01
C ALA A 156 -8.01 8.65 -21.72
N PHE A 157 -6.70 8.81 -21.49
CA PHE A 157 -5.90 9.81 -22.20
C PHE A 157 -5.91 9.57 -23.72
N ILE A 158 -5.80 8.32 -24.17
CA ILE A 158 -5.85 7.96 -25.58
C ILE A 158 -7.22 8.32 -26.19
N LEU A 159 -8.31 7.99 -25.51
CA LEU A 159 -9.67 8.32 -25.95
C LEU A 159 -9.90 9.84 -26.05
N MET A 160 -9.36 10.60 -25.10
CA MET A 160 -9.43 12.05 -25.06
C MET A 160 -8.40 12.72 -25.99
N ARG A 161 -7.49 11.97 -26.59
CA ARG A 161 -6.40 12.45 -27.45
C ARG A 161 -5.38 13.30 -26.71
N PHE A 162 -5.14 13.01 -25.42
CA PHE A 162 -4.12 13.65 -24.62
C PHE A 162 -2.81 12.86 -24.69
N PRO A 163 -1.68 13.46 -25.09
CA PRO A 163 -0.37 12.88 -24.87
C PRO A 163 -0.15 12.62 -23.38
N PHE A 164 0.51 11.52 -23.04
CA PHE A 164 0.70 11.11 -21.63
C PHE A 164 1.44 12.16 -20.78
N ASP A 165 2.35 12.89 -21.39
CA ASP A 165 3.17 13.94 -20.75
C ASP A 165 2.60 15.36 -20.93
N SER A 166 1.39 15.50 -21.47
CA SER A 166 0.74 16.77 -21.69
C SER A 166 0.18 17.41 -20.40
N ASP A 167 -0.07 18.72 -20.45
CA ASP A 167 -0.67 19.45 -19.33
C ASP A 167 -2.14 19.07 -19.13
N GLU A 168 -2.85 18.74 -20.21
CA GLU A 168 -4.23 18.24 -20.17
C GLU A 168 -4.30 16.89 -19.43
N ALA A 169 -3.36 15.98 -19.70
CA ALA A 169 -3.29 14.70 -18.99
C ALA A 169 -2.99 14.91 -17.50
N ARG A 170 -2.06 15.82 -17.15
CA ARG A 170 -1.78 16.17 -15.75
C ARG A 170 -2.97 16.79 -15.05
N GLN A 171 -3.73 17.66 -15.75
CA GLN A 171 -4.92 18.29 -15.18
C GLN A 171 -6.01 17.24 -14.95
N LEU A 172 -6.31 16.38 -15.94
CA LEU A 172 -7.27 15.29 -15.77
C LEU A 172 -6.90 14.37 -14.60
N ASN A 173 -5.59 14.04 -14.46
CA ASN A 173 -5.14 13.24 -13.35
C ASN A 173 -5.44 13.91 -11.99
N LYS A 174 -5.26 15.21 -11.86
CA LYS A 174 -5.63 15.95 -10.65
C LYS A 174 -7.13 15.88 -10.41
N ASP A 175 -7.94 16.21 -11.43
CA ASP A 175 -9.39 16.27 -11.32
C ASP A 175 -10.02 14.90 -11.00
N VAL A 176 -9.39 13.81 -11.40
CA VAL A 176 -9.85 12.44 -11.09
C VAL A 176 -9.56 12.05 -9.63
N PHE A 177 -8.46 12.56 -9.03
CA PHE A 177 -8.00 12.13 -7.70
C PHE A 177 -8.22 13.17 -6.59
N GLU A 178 -8.67 14.36 -6.90
CA GLU A 178 -9.11 15.38 -5.92
C GLU A 178 -10.62 15.31 -5.66
#